data_de4c3bef160061d5d9f9de8d924c187c
#
_entry.id   de4c3bef160061d5d9f9de8d924c187c
#
_cell.length_a   1.000
_cell.length_b   1.000
_cell.length_c   1.000
_cell.angle_alpha   90.00
_cell.angle_beta   90.00
_cell.angle_gamma   90.00
#
_symmetry.space_group_name_H-M   'P 1'
#
loop_
_entity.id
_entity.type
_entity.pdbx_description
1 polymer ?
#
loop_
_entity_poly.entity_id
_entity_poly.type
_entity_poly.pdbx_seq_one_letter_code
_entity_poly.pdbx_strand_id
1 'polypeptide(L)'
;LIVESETRLWFLLETNGYGLTPAHLDLYQASGVDAFWLDIKAEDPERHRWLTGCDNEWILRLPQEMRNRGFVLEVLSLYIPGVVEAEELGRIAARLATVDPDIPFTVLAFFPEYQMRDIRPPNVEEMIRAYEAARKAGLTQVRLGNLGIFARRVEDFRLLEERVDGRAY
;
A
#
# COMPACT_ATOMS: atom_id res chain seq x y z
N LEU A 1 12.37 20.60 19.15
CA LEU A 1 12.04 20.46 20.56
C LEU A 1 10.59 19.96 20.64
N ILE A 2 10.43 18.66 20.81
CA ILE A 2 9.13 18.07 21.13
C ILE A 2 8.96 18.27 22.63
N VAL A 3 8.01 19.08 23.00
CA VAL A 3 7.64 19.28 24.41
C VAL A 3 7.07 17.94 24.89
N GLU A 4 7.63 17.35 25.95
CA GLU A 4 7.00 16.26 26.68
C GLU A 4 5.65 16.76 27.18
N SER A 5 4.59 16.50 26.41
CA SER A 5 3.23 16.65 26.86
C SER A 5 2.78 15.33 27.45
N GLU A 6 1.91 15.34 28.46
CA GLU A 6 1.30 14.13 29.04
C GLU A 6 0.50 13.32 28.00
N THR A 7 0.26 13.87 26.82
CA THR A 7 -0.36 13.21 25.65
C THR A 7 0.72 12.77 24.69
N ARG A 8 0.95 11.45 24.59
CA ARG A 8 1.83 10.85 23.60
C ARG A 8 1.23 11.05 22.20
N LEU A 9 1.91 11.84 21.36
CA LEU A 9 1.61 11.96 19.95
C LEU A 9 2.24 10.77 19.19
N TRP A 10 1.54 10.28 18.18
CA TRP A 10 2.06 9.30 17.24
C TRP A 10 2.62 10.02 16.03
N PHE A 11 3.85 9.66 15.66
CA PHE A 11 4.51 10.17 14.45
C PHE A 11 4.46 9.12 13.37
N LEU A 12 3.69 9.41 12.31
CA LEU A 12 3.59 8.60 11.11
C LEU A 12 4.28 9.32 9.95
N LEU A 13 5.14 8.60 9.24
CA LEU A 13 5.76 9.05 7.99
C LEU A 13 5.17 8.29 6.81
N GLU A 14 4.64 9.04 5.83
CA GLU A 14 4.29 8.51 4.52
C GLU A 14 5.50 8.65 3.59
N THR A 15 5.85 7.57 2.88
CA THR A 15 7.05 7.52 2.05
C THR A 15 6.90 6.48 0.93
N ASN A 16 7.54 6.74 -0.22
CA ASN A 16 7.74 5.73 -1.27
C ASN A 16 8.99 4.87 -1.04
N GLY A 17 9.69 5.04 0.07
CA GLY A 17 10.88 4.28 0.43
C GLY A 17 12.17 4.68 -0.31
N TYR A 18 12.09 5.56 -1.32
CA TYR A 18 13.27 6.00 -2.06
C TYR A 18 14.25 6.75 -1.14
N GLY A 19 15.52 6.35 -1.18
CA GLY A 19 16.57 6.97 -0.36
C GLY A 19 16.57 6.61 1.12
N LEU A 20 15.59 5.82 1.60
CA LEU A 20 15.64 5.28 2.96
C LEU A 20 16.77 4.24 3.05
N THR A 21 17.71 4.47 3.96
CA THR A 21 18.79 3.51 4.29
C THR A 21 18.57 2.94 5.68
N PRO A 22 19.26 1.84 6.07
CA PRO A 22 19.23 1.37 7.45
C PRO A 22 19.55 2.47 8.46
N ALA A 23 20.55 3.32 8.16
CA ALA A 23 20.92 4.43 9.03
C ALA A 23 19.81 5.48 9.20
N HIS A 24 19.02 5.75 8.14
CA HIS A 24 17.84 6.60 8.25
C HIS A 24 16.77 5.98 9.14
N LEU A 25 16.50 4.67 9.00
CA LEU A 25 15.55 3.99 9.86
C LEU A 25 15.99 4.00 11.33
N ASP A 26 17.29 3.80 11.61
CA ASP A 26 17.84 3.88 12.95
C ASP A 26 17.69 5.30 13.53
N LEU A 27 17.95 6.33 12.71
CA LEU A 27 17.74 7.72 13.10
C LEU A 27 16.27 8.02 13.41
N TYR A 28 15.32 7.57 12.57
CA TYR A 28 13.89 7.76 12.79
C TYR A 28 13.42 7.06 14.07
N GLN A 29 13.89 5.85 14.33
CA GLN A 29 13.60 5.14 15.57
C GLN A 29 14.10 5.93 16.79
N ALA A 30 15.34 6.40 16.75
CA ALA A 30 15.93 7.20 17.83
C ALA A 30 15.23 8.56 18.00
N SER A 31 14.61 9.10 16.94
CA SER A 31 13.86 10.36 16.95
C SER A 31 12.40 10.21 17.37
N GLY A 32 11.94 8.99 17.66
CA GLY A 32 10.59 8.74 18.15
C GLY A 32 9.52 8.65 17.05
N VAL A 33 9.89 8.31 15.82
CA VAL A 33 8.93 7.92 14.78
C VAL A 33 8.31 6.58 15.16
N ASP A 34 6.99 6.48 15.10
CA ASP A 34 6.23 5.29 15.53
C ASP A 34 5.81 4.42 14.33
N ALA A 35 5.49 5.03 13.20
CA ALA A 35 4.80 4.35 12.11
C ALA A 35 5.25 4.83 10.72
N PHE A 36 5.06 3.93 9.74
CA PHE A 36 5.24 4.24 8.32
C PHE A 36 4.01 3.83 7.50
N TRP A 37 3.63 4.68 6.56
CA TRP A 37 2.86 4.35 5.37
C TRP A 37 3.84 4.24 4.20
N LEU A 38 4.10 2.99 3.77
CA LEU A 38 5.04 2.71 2.69
C LEU A 38 4.29 2.47 1.38
N ASP A 39 4.51 3.32 0.41
CA ASP A 39 3.91 3.21 -0.92
C ASP A 39 4.80 2.39 -1.87
N ILE A 40 4.43 1.13 -2.12
CA ILE A 40 5.10 0.23 -3.07
C ILE A 40 4.39 0.31 -4.42
N LYS A 41 5.06 0.83 -5.44
CA LYS A 41 4.46 1.09 -6.76
C LYS A 41 4.30 -0.17 -7.62
N ALA A 42 5.26 -1.10 -7.56
CA ALA A 42 5.19 -2.41 -8.20
C ALA A 42 6.20 -3.37 -7.60
N GLU A 43 5.92 -4.69 -7.70
CA GLU A 43 6.86 -5.76 -7.36
C GLU A 43 7.79 -6.06 -8.54
N ASP A 44 7.25 -6.04 -9.77
CA ASP A 44 8.02 -6.18 -11.00
C ASP A 44 9.01 -5.01 -11.18
N PRO A 45 10.33 -5.27 -11.32
CA PRO A 45 11.34 -4.21 -11.34
C PRO A 45 11.28 -3.33 -12.59
N GLU A 46 10.88 -3.88 -13.76
CA GLU A 46 10.76 -3.08 -14.98
C GLU A 46 9.56 -2.14 -14.89
N ARG A 47 8.45 -2.63 -14.39
CA ARG A 47 7.24 -1.85 -14.14
C ARG A 47 7.49 -0.76 -13.10
N HIS A 48 8.16 -1.10 -12.00
CA HIS A 48 8.53 -0.12 -10.98
C HIS A 48 9.41 0.99 -11.57
N ARG A 49 10.43 0.61 -12.36
CA ARG A 49 11.32 1.58 -13.00
C ARG A 49 10.58 2.46 -14.01
N TRP A 50 9.64 1.88 -14.74
CA TRP A 50 8.79 2.66 -15.67
C TRP A 50 7.93 3.70 -14.92
N LEU A 51 7.38 3.33 -13.76
CA LEU A 51 6.55 4.22 -12.93
C LEU A 51 7.34 5.30 -12.20
N THR A 52 8.57 5.01 -11.76
CA THR A 52 9.29 5.82 -10.78
C THR A 52 10.65 6.33 -11.25
N GLY A 53 11.21 5.73 -12.29
CA GLY A 53 12.58 6.00 -12.74
C GLY A 53 13.66 5.28 -11.92
N CYS A 54 13.30 4.51 -10.89
CA CYS A 54 14.22 3.86 -9.94
C CYS A 54 13.99 2.34 -9.89
N ASP A 55 14.97 1.60 -9.37
CA ASP A 55 14.77 0.19 -9.02
C ASP A 55 14.02 0.04 -7.69
N ASN A 56 13.51 -1.16 -7.43
CA ASN A 56 12.69 -1.45 -6.25
C ASN A 56 13.34 -2.46 -5.28
N GLU A 57 14.54 -2.95 -5.54
CA GLU A 57 15.13 -4.03 -4.76
C GLU A 57 15.19 -3.70 -3.26
N TRP A 58 15.64 -2.50 -2.93
CA TRP A 58 15.71 -2.03 -1.55
C TRP A 58 14.32 -1.73 -0.97
N ILE A 59 13.44 -1.11 -1.77
CA ILE A 59 12.08 -0.77 -1.34
C ILE A 59 11.30 -2.02 -0.92
N LEU A 60 11.46 -3.13 -1.65
CA LEU A 60 10.84 -4.41 -1.33
C LEU A 60 11.41 -5.10 -0.07
N ARG A 61 12.56 -4.65 0.43
CA ARG A 61 13.14 -5.10 1.73
C ARG A 61 12.68 -4.25 2.91
N LEU A 62 12.22 -3.02 2.66
CA LEU A 62 11.83 -2.08 3.72
C LEU A 62 10.79 -2.63 4.69
N PRO A 63 9.75 -3.39 4.27
CA PRO A 63 8.79 -3.97 5.22
C PRO A 63 9.47 -4.79 6.32
N GLN A 64 10.42 -5.65 5.95
CA GLN A 64 11.17 -6.44 6.93
C GLN A 64 12.06 -5.56 7.81
N GLU A 65 12.76 -4.59 7.22
CA GLU A 65 13.64 -3.67 7.94
C GLU A 65 12.88 -2.80 8.95
N MET A 66 11.69 -2.34 8.58
CA MET A 66 10.81 -1.55 9.45
C MET A 66 10.25 -2.41 10.60
N ARG A 67 9.77 -3.63 10.30
CA ARG A 67 9.26 -4.56 11.32
C ARG A 67 10.35 -4.98 12.31
N ASN A 68 11.56 -5.25 11.84
CA ASN A 68 12.69 -5.61 12.71
C ASN A 68 13.03 -4.51 13.73
N ARG A 69 12.73 -3.25 13.41
CA ARG A 69 12.94 -2.10 14.30
C ARG A 69 11.73 -1.76 15.16
N GLY A 70 10.63 -2.52 15.02
CA GLY A 70 9.41 -2.33 15.81
C GLY A 70 8.51 -1.20 15.34
N PHE A 71 8.71 -0.66 14.15
CA PHE A 71 7.78 0.31 13.58
C PHE A 71 6.42 -0.33 13.28
N VAL A 72 5.35 0.43 13.51
CA VAL A 72 4.04 0.12 12.94
C VAL A 72 4.12 0.39 11.45
N LEU A 73 3.64 -0.56 10.64
CA LEU A 73 3.73 -0.47 9.18
C LEU A 73 2.36 -0.72 8.56
N GLU A 74 1.93 0.17 7.68
CA GLU A 74 0.91 -0.06 6.67
C GLU A 74 1.53 0.12 5.29
N VAL A 75 1.17 -0.73 4.34
CA VAL A 75 1.64 -0.64 2.96
C VAL A 75 0.51 -0.19 2.05
N LEU A 76 0.83 0.74 1.16
CA LEU A 76 -0.08 1.27 0.14
C LEU A 76 0.40 0.82 -1.24
N SER A 77 -0.52 0.62 -2.16
CA SER A 77 -0.22 0.47 -3.59
C SER A 77 -1.41 0.93 -4.43
N LEU A 78 -1.17 1.30 -5.67
CA LEU A 78 -2.20 1.75 -6.61
C LEU A 78 -2.61 0.62 -7.56
N TYR A 79 -3.92 0.42 -7.72
CA TYR A 79 -4.44 -0.32 -8.88
C TYR A 79 -4.49 0.61 -10.09
N ILE A 80 -3.73 0.33 -11.12
CA ILE A 80 -3.66 1.12 -12.35
C ILE A 80 -4.00 0.19 -13.53
N PRO A 81 -5.21 0.35 -14.16
CA PRO A 81 -5.61 -0.52 -15.28
C PRO A 81 -4.56 -0.59 -16.40
N GLY A 82 -4.23 -1.81 -16.83
CA GLY A 82 -3.21 -2.08 -17.84
C GLY A 82 -1.76 -1.94 -17.37
N VAL A 83 -1.52 -1.49 -16.13
CA VAL A 83 -0.17 -1.27 -15.58
C VAL A 83 0.07 -2.05 -14.29
N VAL A 84 -0.71 -1.76 -13.24
CA VAL A 84 -0.61 -2.45 -11.94
C VAL A 84 -1.98 -3.03 -11.64
N GLU A 85 -2.16 -4.31 -11.87
CA GLU A 85 -3.43 -5.00 -11.74
C GLU A 85 -3.40 -6.07 -10.63
N ALA A 86 -4.47 -6.82 -10.49
CA ALA A 86 -4.67 -7.76 -9.39
C ALA A 86 -3.50 -8.75 -9.18
N GLU A 87 -2.88 -9.24 -10.27
CA GLU A 87 -1.74 -10.17 -10.19
C GLU A 87 -0.51 -9.50 -9.57
N GLU A 88 -0.23 -8.26 -9.96
CA GLU A 88 0.89 -7.48 -9.44
C GLU A 88 0.70 -7.19 -7.95
N LEU A 89 -0.49 -6.74 -7.58
CA LEU A 89 -0.86 -6.49 -6.18
C LEU A 89 -0.83 -7.76 -5.35
N GLY A 90 -1.22 -8.89 -5.94
CA GLY A 90 -1.08 -10.22 -5.32
C GLY A 90 0.38 -10.59 -5.06
N ARG A 91 1.32 -10.25 -5.95
CA ARG A 91 2.77 -10.47 -5.72
C ARG A 91 3.32 -9.59 -4.58
N ILE A 92 2.94 -8.31 -4.55
CA ILE A 92 3.27 -7.42 -3.41
C ILE A 92 2.74 -8.04 -2.11
N ALA A 93 1.46 -8.42 -2.09
CA ALA A 93 0.82 -9.02 -0.91
C ALA A 93 1.49 -10.32 -0.46
N ALA A 94 1.88 -11.20 -1.40
CA ALA A 94 2.60 -12.43 -1.08
C ALA A 94 3.94 -12.14 -0.40
N ARG A 95 4.68 -11.14 -0.87
CA ARG A 95 5.93 -10.70 -0.25
C ARG A 95 5.69 -10.16 1.16
N LEU A 96 4.68 -9.32 1.34
CA LEU A 96 4.32 -8.78 2.66
C LEU A 96 3.92 -9.90 3.64
N ALA A 97 3.13 -10.87 3.18
CA ALA A 97 2.71 -12.00 4.00
C ALA A 97 3.87 -12.89 4.48
N THR A 98 5.01 -12.92 3.74
CA THR A 98 6.22 -13.61 4.23
C THR A 98 6.91 -12.86 5.37
N VAL A 99 6.70 -11.56 5.48
CA VAL A 99 7.23 -10.73 6.59
C VAL A 99 6.31 -10.83 7.80
N ASP A 100 5.03 -10.52 7.59
CA ASP A 100 3.99 -10.58 8.61
C ASP A 100 2.62 -10.55 7.91
N PRO A 101 1.79 -11.61 8.03
CA PRO A 101 0.47 -11.66 7.39
C PRO A 101 -0.51 -10.61 7.92
N ASP A 102 -0.21 -9.98 9.04
CA ASP A 102 -1.05 -8.95 9.65
C ASP A 102 -0.66 -7.52 9.25
N ILE A 103 0.32 -7.33 8.37
CA ILE A 103 0.61 -6.01 7.79
C ILE A 103 -0.63 -5.52 7.04
N PRO A 104 -1.22 -4.37 7.43
CA PRO A 104 -2.30 -3.76 6.66
C PRO A 104 -1.82 -3.38 5.26
N PHE A 105 -2.57 -3.78 4.26
CA PHE A 105 -2.32 -3.47 2.86
C PHE A 105 -3.50 -2.76 2.24
N THR A 106 -3.33 -1.49 1.89
CA THR A 106 -4.37 -0.67 1.27
C THR A 106 -4.13 -0.54 -0.23
N VAL A 107 -5.06 -1.07 -1.03
CA VAL A 107 -5.09 -0.91 -2.48
C VAL A 107 -5.90 0.33 -2.82
N LEU A 108 -5.25 1.35 -3.34
CA LEU A 108 -5.87 2.61 -3.75
C LEU A 108 -6.31 2.53 -5.21
N ALA A 109 -7.51 2.98 -5.50
CA ALA A 109 -7.96 3.15 -6.88
C ALA A 109 -7.24 4.34 -7.52
N PHE A 110 -6.66 4.11 -8.69
CA PHE A 110 -6.03 5.14 -9.51
C PHE A 110 -7.07 6.11 -10.07
N PHE A 111 -6.72 7.38 -10.15
CA PHE A 111 -7.48 8.37 -10.92
C PHE A 111 -6.56 9.08 -11.93
N PRO A 112 -7.07 9.37 -13.15
CA PRO A 112 -6.26 9.91 -14.25
C PRO A 112 -5.74 11.30 -13.96
N GLU A 113 -4.41 11.45 -13.91
CA GLU A 113 -3.75 12.74 -13.70
C GLU A 113 -2.42 12.84 -14.47
N TYR A 114 -1.98 14.05 -14.73
CA TYR A 114 -0.69 14.39 -15.33
C TYR A 114 -0.39 13.60 -16.62
N GLN A 115 0.65 12.76 -16.62
CA GLN A 115 1.08 11.97 -17.79
C GLN A 115 0.24 10.70 -18.02
N MET A 116 -0.61 10.33 -17.08
CA MET A 116 -1.44 9.13 -17.12
C MET A 116 -2.94 9.45 -17.29
N ARG A 117 -3.27 10.64 -17.79
CA ARG A 117 -4.66 11.09 -17.97
C ARG A 117 -5.47 10.30 -18.99
N ASP A 118 -4.78 9.56 -19.87
CA ASP A 118 -5.42 8.70 -20.88
C ASP A 118 -5.72 7.28 -20.35
N ILE A 119 -5.26 6.96 -19.15
CA ILE A 119 -5.59 5.69 -18.48
C ILE A 119 -6.89 5.90 -17.71
N ARG A 120 -7.91 5.07 -17.98
CA ARG A 120 -9.16 5.13 -17.24
C ARG A 120 -8.98 4.76 -15.75
N PRO A 121 -9.85 5.21 -14.84
CA PRO A 121 -9.88 4.67 -13.48
C PRO A 121 -10.33 3.20 -13.48
N PRO A 122 -9.99 2.43 -12.42
CA PRO A 122 -10.52 1.08 -12.26
C PRO A 122 -12.04 1.10 -12.00
N ASN A 123 -12.70 -0.02 -12.28
CA ASN A 123 -14.07 -0.27 -11.89
C ASN A 123 -14.14 -1.14 -10.61
N VAL A 124 -15.35 -1.33 -10.08
CA VAL A 124 -15.57 -2.06 -8.82
C VAL A 124 -15.08 -3.51 -8.90
N GLU A 125 -15.33 -4.21 -10.01
CA GLU A 125 -14.91 -5.60 -10.21
C GLU A 125 -13.37 -5.74 -10.24
N GLU A 126 -12.68 -4.78 -10.80
CA GLU A 126 -11.21 -4.74 -10.82
C GLU A 126 -10.63 -4.56 -9.41
N MET A 127 -11.22 -3.67 -8.63
CA MET A 127 -10.80 -3.45 -7.24
C MET A 127 -11.10 -4.66 -6.34
N ILE A 128 -12.26 -5.32 -6.54
CA ILE A 128 -12.59 -6.55 -5.84
C ILE A 128 -11.60 -7.67 -6.18
N ARG A 129 -11.24 -7.85 -7.46
CA ARG A 129 -10.20 -8.84 -7.84
C ARG A 129 -8.85 -8.56 -7.18
N ALA A 130 -8.48 -7.30 -7.06
CA ALA A 130 -7.24 -6.91 -6.37
C ALA A 130 -7.29 -7.26 -4.87
N TYR A 131 -8.40 -6.98 -4.22
CA TYR A 131 -8.65 -7.38 -2.83
C TYR A 131 -8.54 -8.91 -2.67
N GLU A 132 -9.25 -9.68 -3.49
CA GLU A 132 -9.24 -11.14 -3.47
C GLU A 132 -7.85 -11.72 -3.72
N ALA A 133 -7.08 -11.14 -4.66
CA ALA A 133 -5.70 -11.56 -4.93
C ALA A 133 -4.79 -11.33 -3.72
N ALA A 134 -4.91 -10.18 -3.05
CA ALA A 134 -4.12 -9.89 -1.86
C ALA A 134 -4.52 -10.77 -0.65
N ARG A 135 -5.82 -11.03 -0.46
CA ARG A 135 -6.31 -11.96 0.56
C ARG A 135 -5.83 -13.40 0.31
N LYS A 136 -5.91 -13.85 -0.95
CA LYS A 136 -5.43 -15.18 -1.36
C LYS A 136 -3.92 -15.34 -1.17
N ALA A 137 -3.17 -14.25 -1.30
CA ALA A 137 -1.73 -14.23 -1.07
C ALA A 137 -1.33 -14.37 0.41
N GLY A 138 -2.28 -14.32 1.35
CA GLY A 138 -2.08 -14.62 2.77
C GLY A 138 -2.22 -13.43 3.71
N LEU A 139 -2.51 -12.23 3.23
CA LEU A 139 -2.72 -11.07 4.10
C LEU A 139 -4.09 -11.14 4.80
N THR A 140 -4.11 -10.84 6.09
CA THR A 140 -5.34 -10.82 6.91
C THR A 140 -6.04 -9.46 6.90
N GLN A 141 -5.32 -8.38 6.61
CA GLN A 141 -5.82 -7.02 6.63
C GLN A 141 -5.62 -6.35 5.28
N VAL A 142 -6.60 -6.45 4.39
CA VAL A 142 -6.60 -5.80 3.08
C VAL A 142 -7.71 -4.77 3.03
N ARG A 143 -7.42 -3.57 2.51
CA ARG A 143 -8.37 -2.47 2.37
C ARG A 143 -8.40 -1.93 0.95
N LEU A 144 -9.53 -1.33 0.58
CA LEU A 144 -9.72 -0.61 -0.68
C LEU A 144 -9.88 0.88 -0.38
N GLY A 145 -9.02 1.69 -0.97
CA GLY A 145 -9.08 3.15 -0.82
C GLY A 145 -9.54 3.86 -2.08
N ASN A 146 -9.83 5.16 -1.95
CA ASN A 146 -10.38 6.00 -3.00
C ASN A 146 -11.75 5.50 -3.52
N LEU A 147 -12.62 5.08 -2.60
CA LEU A 147 -13.90 4.44 -2.89
C LEU A 147 -14.74 5.20 -3.94
N GLY A 148 -14.82 6.52 -3.85
CA GLY A 148 -15.57 7.36 -4.79
C GLY A 148 -15.03 7.36 -6.23
N ILE A 149 -13.88 6.74 -6.49
CA ILE A 149 -13.35 6.58 -7.85
C ILE A 149 -14.01 5.40 -8.56
N PHE A 150 -14.23 4.27 -7.88
CA PHE A 150 -14.66 3.01 -8.48
C PHE A 150 -16.06 2.53 -8.06
N ALA A 151 -16.61 3.04 -6.95
CA ALA A 151 -17.94 2.71 -6.46
C ALA A 151 -18.82 3.97 -6.44
N ARG A 152 -19.71 4.10 -7.44
CA ARG A 152 -20.53 5.29 -7.64
C ARG A 152 -22.02 5.00 -7.73
N ARG A 153 -22.40 3.73 -7.92
CA ARG A 153 -23.78 3.28 -8.06
C ARG A 153 -24.16 2.34 -6.93
N VAL A 154 -25.42 2.21 -6.64
CA VAL A 154 -25.93 1.29 -5.59
C VAL A 154 -25.47 -0.15 -5.84
N GLU A 155 -25.44 -0.57 -7.10
CA GLU A 155 -25.00 -1.90 -7.52
C GLU A 155 -23.52 -2.14 -7.17
N ASP A 156 -22.66 -1.11 -7.28
CA ASP A 156 -21.22 -1.20 -6.94
C ASP A 156 -21.05 -1.48 -5.44
N PHE A 157 -21.83 -0.81 -4.58
CA PHE A 157 -21.81 -1.05 -3.13
C PHE A 157 -22.35 -2.43 -2.75
N ARG A 158 -23.38 -2.93 -3.43
CA ARG A 158 -23.88 -4.30 -3.20
C ARG A 158 -22.82 -5.35 -3.51
N LEU A 159 -22.07 -5.19 -4.61
CA LEU A 159 -20.97 -6.08 -4.95
C LEU A 159 -19.86 -6.05 -3.89
N LEU A 160 -19.55 -4.88 -3.35
CA LEU A 160 -18.57 -4.76 -2.26
C LEU A 160 -19.08 -5.48 -0.99
N GLU A 161 -20.33 -5.27 -0.59
CA GLU A 161 -20.94 -5.92 0.58
C GLU A 161 -20.97 -7.45 0.46
N GLU A 162 -21.11 -7.98 -0.75
CA GLU A 162 -21.16 -9.42 -1.00
C GLU A 162 -19.78 -10.09 -1.00
N ARG A 163 -18.72 -9.38 -1.42
CA ARG A 163 -17.41 -9.98 -1.77
C ARG A 163 -16.24 -9.45 -0.96
N VAL A 164 -16.41 -8.35 -0.27
CA VAL A 164 -15.36 -7.66 0.47
C VAL A 164 -15.77 -7.53 1.93
N ASP A 165 -14.83 -7.75 2.86
CA ASP A 165 -15.10 -7.54 4.29
C ASP A 165 -15.54 -6.09 4.55
N GLY A 166 -16.63 -5.87 5.28
CA GLY A 166 -17.19 -4.54 5.54
C GLY A 166 -16.27 -3.57 6.29
N ARG A 167 -15.10 -4.01 6.74
CA ARG A 167 -14.04 -3.17 7.29
C ARG A 167 -12.97 -2.80 6.27
N ALA A 168 -13.09 -3.28 5.04
CA ALA A 168 -12.07 -3.13 4.00
C ALA A 168 -12.32 -1.95 3.05
N TYR A 169 -13.38 -1.15 3.27
CA TYR A 169 -13.68 0.04 2.46
C TYR A 169 -14.43 1.11 3.27
#